data_c56b4dfa30887e7816f26734bdf0902f
#
_entry.id   c56b4dfa30887e7816f26734bdf0902f
#
_cell.length_a   1.000
_cell.length_b   1.000
_cell.length_c   1.000
_cell.angle_alpha   90.00
_cell.angle_beta   90.00
_cell.angle_gamma   90.00
#
_symmetry.space_group_name_H-M   'P 1'
#
loop_
_entity.id
_entity.type
_entity.pdbx_description
1 polymer ?
#
loop_
_entity_poly.entity_id
_entity_poly.type
_entity_poly.pdbx_seq_one_letter_code
_entity_poly.pdbx_strand_id
1 'polypeptide(L)'
;MIELNKIYNEDCLEGMKAIQDNSIDLAVADPPYWKVIDEQWDYQWRTESDYVEWCVKWMKEVARVLRIGGTFYCFGYFRTLVLLIPYLESLGLELRQQIVIDKGMRVVSGRATRRYKMFPNVTESVLFIIKDNKKFVKPFLKERQEALGLTAKQINEALGVKSNGGGMWSIYTGNNVCEQFPTKELWDKLSHVLSFDCPYEKVAQTFNPQIGVTDVWSDINFYEEKHIHPTQKPLKLIRRLIKASSNEGDIVLDPFSGVGTTQVGCVQTKRNFIGFELNKEYYDKACKRIKMELAQPTLF
;
A
#
# COMPACT_ATOMS: atom_id res chain seq x y z
N MET A 1 -15.70 -15.51 8.36
CA MET A 1 -14.28 -15.05 8.36
C MET A 1 -13.76 -15.27 6.96
N ILE A 2 -13.13 -14.27 6.36
CA ILE A 2 -12.59 -14.39 5.00
C ILE A 2 -11.39 -15.35 4.99
N GLU A 3 -11.26 -16.18 3.95
CA GLU A 3 -10.18 -17.15 3.85
C GLU A 3 -8.99 -16.53 3.13
N LEU A 4 -7.77 -16.81 3.62
CA LEU A 4 -6.53 -16.42 2.97
C LEU A 4 -6.26 -17.24 1.69
N ASN A 5 -5.43 -16.69 0.84
CA ASN A 5 -4.97 -17.28 -0.42
C ASN A 5 -6.12 -17.55 -1.40
N LYS A 6 -7.09 -16.64 -1.39
CA LYS A 6 -8.25 -16.67 -2.29
C LYS A 6 -8.46 -15.33 -2.98
N ILE A 7 -8.99 -15.40 -4.21
CA ILE A 7 -9.68 -14.30 -4.88
C ILE A 7 -11.19 -14.56 -4.75
N TYR A 8 -11.95 -13.50 -4.56
CA TYR A 8 -13.41 -13.52 -4.47
C TYR A 8 -13.99 -12.82 -5.69
N ASN A 9 -15.00 -13.45 -6.33
CA ASN A 9 -15.68 -12.84 -7.48
C ASN A 9 -16.82 -11.95 -6.99
N GLU A 10 -16.46 -10.79 -6.48
CA GLU A 10 -17.39 -9.80 -5.92
C GLU A 10 -16.80 -8.39 -5.94
N ASP A 11 -17.64 -7.40 -5.66
CA ASP A 11 -17.21 -6.01 -5.50
C ASP A 11 -16.30 -5.87 -4.27
N CYS A 12 -15.18 -5.16 -4.42
CA CYS A 12 -14.20 -4.99 -3.35
C CYS A 12 -14.76 -4.25 -2.13
N LEU A 13 -15.70 -3.31 -2.31
CA LEU A 13 -16.35 -2.60 -1.20
C LEU A 13 -17.19 -3.54 -0.34
N GLU A 14 -17.87 -4.51 -0.96
CA GLU A 14 -18.64 -5.52 -0.22
C GLU A 14 -17.71 -6.56 0.42
N GLY A 15 -16.77 -7.08 -0.36
CA GLY A 15 -15.85 -8.12 0.11
C GLY A 15 -14.95 -7.65 1.26
N MET A 16 -14.42 -6.44 1.22
CA MET A 16 -13.59 -5.92 2.29
C MET A 16 -14.30 -5.79 3.63
N LYS A 17 -15.64 -5.69 3.68
CA LYS A 17 -16.41 -5.68 4.95
C LYS A 17 -16.20 -6.94 5.79
N ALA A 18 -15.85 -8.06 5.16
CA ALA A 18 -15.57 -9.32 5.85
C ALA A 18 -14.13 -9.41 6.40
N ILE A 19 -13.26 -8.45 6.06
CA ILE A 19 -11.89 -8.38 6.54
C ILE A 19 -11.86 -7.64 7.89
N GLN A 20 -11.14 -8.20 8.86
CA GLN A 20 -10.95 -7.59 10.17
C GLN A 20 -10.14 -6.30 10.06
N ASP A 21 -10.46 -5.30 10.88
CA ASP A 21 -9.69 -4.07 10.99
C ASP A 21 -8.23 -4.37 11.37
N ASN A 22 -7.31 -3.62 10.80
CA ASN A 22 -5.86 -3.69 11.10
C ASN A 22 -5.24 -5.09 10.91
N SER A 23 -5.74 -5.89 9.95
CA SER A 23 -5.28 -7.26 9.71
C SER A 23 -4.43 -7.44 8.44
N ILE A 24 -4.35 -6.44 7.58
CA ILE A 24 -3.62 -6.47 6.31
C ILE A 24 -2.28 -5.76 6.46
N ASP A 25 -1.19 -6.37 6.00
CA ASP A 25 0.16 -5.81 6.07
C ASP A 25 0.47 -4.88 4.90
N LEU A 26 0.03 -5.26 3.69
CA LEU A 26 0.26 -4.55 2.44
C LEU A 26 -1.00 -4.54 1.59
N ALA A 27 -1.37 -3.40 1.04
CA ALA A 27 -2.37 -3.30 -0.02
C ALA A 27 -1.72 -2.84 -1.33
N VAL A 28 -2.08 -3.50 -2.43
CA VAL A 28 -1.65 -3.14 -3.80
C VAL A 28 -2.90 -2.96 -4.63
N ALA A 29 -3.23 -1.73 -5.01
CA ALA A 29 -4.44 -1.43 -5.77
C ALA A 29 -4.12 -0.84 -7.13
N ASP A 30 -4.64 -1.48 -8.18
CA ASP A 30 -4.63 -0.99 -9.57
C ASP A 30 -6.09 -0.78 -10.02
N PRO A 31 -6.73 0.30 -9.54
CA PRO A 31 -8.15 0.53 -9.82
C PRO A 31 -8.40 0.83 -11.30
N PRO A 32 -9.63 0.68 -11.80
CA PRO A 32 -10.02 1.22 -13.10
C PRO A 32 -9.61 2.69 -13.24
N TYR A 33 -9.05 3.06 -14.40
CA TYR A 33 -8.66 4.44 -14.70
C TYR A 33 -9.75 5.10 -15.52
N TRP A 34 -10.32 6.17 -15.02
CA TRP A 34 -11.46 6.82 -15.64
C TRP A 34 -11.17 7.33 -17.07
N LYS A 35 -11.91 6.82 -18.06
CA LYS A 35 -11.85 7.19 -19.50
C LYS A 35 -10.46 6.99 -20.15
N VAL A 36 -9.80 5.91 -19.83
CA VAL A 36 -8.46 5.61 -20.34
C VAL A 36 -8.45 4.55 -21.40
N ILE A 37 -9.28 3.51 -21.25
CA ILE A 37 -9.45 2.44 -22.23
C ILE A 37 -10.92 2.33 -22.67
N ASP A 38 -11.14 1.78 -23.87
CA ASP A 38 -12.49 1.65 -24.44
C ASP A 38 -13.18 0.39 -23.90
N GLU A 39 -13.37 0.35 -22.57
CA GLU A 39 -14.06 -0.72 -21.86
C GLU A 39 -15.19 -0.12 -21.01
N GLN A 40 -16.35 -0.81 -20.96
CA GLN A 40 -17.54 -0.28 -20.26
C GLN A 40 -17.28 0.10 -18.79
N TRP A 41 -16.45 -0.66 -18.10
CA TRP A 41 -16.11 -0.39 -16.71
C TRP A 41 -15.27 0.88 -16.51
N ASP A 42 -14.60 1.39 -17.54
CA ASP A 42 -13.82 2.64 -17.49
C ASP A 42 -14.68 3.90 -17.73
N TYR A 43 -15.93 3.74 -18.13
CA TYR A 43 -16.89 4.82 -18.39
C TYR A 43 -18.07 4.87 -17.40
N GLN A 44 -18.04 4.11 -16.32
CA GLN A 44 -19.15 4.01 -15.38
C GLN A 44 -19.38 5.30 -14.57
N TRP A 45 -18.39 6.19 -14.44
CA TRP A 45 -18.52 7.47 -13.75
C TRP A 45 -18.79 8.60 -14.76
N ARG A 46 -19.81 9.43 -14.45
CA ARG A 46 -20.20 10.54 -15.33
C ARG A 46 -19.21 11.70 -15.25
N THR A 47 -18.75 12.04 -14.05
CA THR A 47 -17.85 13.15 -13.77
C THR A 47 -16.57 12.68 -13.06
N GLU A 48 -15.54 13.53 -13.09
CA GLU A 48 -14.29 13.32 -12.34
C GLU A 48 -14.57 13.24 -10.84
N SER A 49 -15.53 14.05 -10.34
CA SER A 49 -15.95 14.03 -8.94
C SER A 49 -16.56 12.69 -8.53
N ASP A 50 -17.43 12.10 -9.37
CA ASP A 50 -18.03 10.78 -9.10
C ASP A 50 -16.96 9.70 -9.00
N TYR A 51 -15.95 9.77 -9.87
CA TYR A 51 -14.81 8.85 -9.83
C TYR A 51 -13.98 9.01 -8.56
N VAL A 52 -13.66 10.25 -8.17
CA VAL A 52 -12.91 10.54 -6.94
C VAL A 52 -13.68 10.07 -5.72
N GLU A 53 -15.00 10.33 -5.66
CA GLU A 53 -15.86 9.89 -4.56
C GLU A 53 -15.85 8.35 -4.43
N TRP A 54 -15.94 7.64 -5.55
CA TRP A 54 -15.82 6.18 -5.56
C TRP A 54 -14.44 5.73 -5.08
N CYS A 55 -13.36 6.38 -5.53
CA CYS A 55 -12.01 6.08 -5.07
C CYS A 55 -11.87 6.26 -3.55
N VAL A 56 -12.40 7.34 -3.01
CA VAL A 56 -12.35 7.59 -1.56
C VAL A 56 -13.09 6.51 -0.77
N LYS A 57 -14.20 5.97 -1.29
CA LYS A 57 -14.96 4.88 -0.62
C LYS A 57 -14.10 3.62 -0.44
N TRP A 58 -13.50 3.11 -1.50
CA TRP A 58 -12.69 1.89 -1.37
C TRP A 58 -11.35 2.15 -0.66
N MET A 59 -10.75 3.35 -0.81
CA MET A 59 -9.55 3.73 -0.05
C MET A 59 -9.83 3.77 1.47
N LYS A 60 -11.03 4.19 1.88
CA LYS A 60 -11.47 4.15 3.28
C LYS A 60 -11.49 2.72 3.83
N GLU A 61 -11.99 1.77 3.06
CA GLU A 61 -11.98 0.35 3.45
C GLU A 61 -10.55 -0.21 3.49
N VAL A 62 -9.70 0.10 2.50
CA VAL A 62 -8.27 -0.24 2.54
C VAL A 62 -7.61 0.32 3.80
N ALA A 63 -7.84 1.59 4.12
CA ALA A 63 -7.29 2.22 5.33
C ALA A 63 -7.81 1.56 6.63
N ARG A 64 -9.07 1.10 6.66
CA ARG A 64 -9.65 0.38 7.80
C ARG A 64 -8.94 -0.95 8.04
N VAL A 65 -8.82 -1.76 6.98
CA VAL A 65 -8.27 -3.12 7.09
C VAL A 65 -6.75 -3.16 7.19
N LEU A 66 -6.06 -2.15 6.66
CA LEU A 66 -4.60 -2.04 6.73
C LEU A 66 -4.16 -1.88 8.19
N ARG A 67 -3.14 -2.64 8.64
CA ARG A 67 -2.58 -2.48 9.99
C ARG A 67 -1.90 -1.13 10.17
N ILE A 68 -1.69 -0.71 11.39
CA ILE A 68 -0.89 0.47 11.71
C ILE A 68 0.52 0.30 11.12
N GLY A 69 1.02 1.32 10.42
CA GLY A 69 2.30 1.26 9.71
C GLY A 69 2.31 0.35 8.47
N GLY A 70 1.19 -0.29 8.13
CA GLY A 70 1.05 -1.06 6.88
C GLY A 70 1.18 -0.17 5.65
N THR A 71 1.58 -0.74 4.54
CA THR A 71 1.82 -0.02 3.28
C THR A 71 0.65 -0.17 2.31
N PHE A 72 0.36 0.90 1.58
CA PHE A 72 -0.61 0.92 0.51
C PHE A 72 -0.01 1.51 -0.75
N TYR A 73 0.09 0.72 -1.82
CA TYR A 73 0.47 1.16 -3.16
C TYR A 73 -0.77 1.37 -4.01
N CYS A 74 -0.93 2.58 -4.55
CA CYS A 74 -2.05 2.95 -5.42
C CYS A 74 -1.52 3.32 -6.80
N PHE A 75 -1.83 2.52 -7.82
CA PHE A 75 -1.52 2.79 -9.21
C PHE A 75 -2.50 3.81 -9.80
N GLY A 76 -2.03 4.57 -10.79
CA GLY A 76 -2.87 5.48 -11.55
C GLY A 76 -2.11 6.43 -12.44
N TYR A 77 -2.84 7.16 -13.27
CA TYR A 77 -2.28 8.33 -13.92
C TYR A 77 -2.04 9.45 -12.90
N PHE A 78 -0.91 10.10 -13.00
CA PHE A 78 -0.54 11.16 -12.06
C PHE A 78 -1.64 12.21 -11.90
N ARG A 79 -2.26 12.65 -13.01
CA ARG A 79 -3.37 13.60 -13.00
C ARG A 79 -4.53 13.16 -12.09
N THR A 80 -4.85 11.88 -12.09
CA THR A 80 -5.94 11.33 -11.27
C THR A 80 -5.48 11.13 -9.83
N LEU A 81 -4.26 10.63 -9.64
CA LEU A 81 -3.71 10.39 -8.30
C LEU A 81 -3.61 11.65 -7.45
N VAL A 82 -3.26 12.81 -8.06
CA VAL A 82 -3.18 14.08 -7.32
C VAL A 82 -4.52 14.53 -6.75
N LEU A 83 -5.65 14.10 -7.34
CA LEU A 83 -6.99 14.40 -6.84
C LEU A 83 -7.32 13.58 -5.57
N LEU A 84 -6.64 12.47 -5.34
CA LEU A 84 -6.85 11.60 -4.18
C LEU A 84 -5.99 12.00 -2.98
N ILE A 85 -4.85 12.67 -3.22
CA ILE A 85 -3.91 13.07 -2.16
C ILE A 85 -4.57 13.88 -1.03
N PRO A 86 -5.46 14.88 -1.30
CA PRO A 86 -6.09 15.66 -0.23
C PRO A 86 -6.94 14.84 0.75
N TYR A 87 -7.38 13.65 0.37
CA TYR A 87 -8.22 12.80 1.21
C TYR A 87 -7.40 11.89 2.15
N LEU A 88 -6.11 11.68 1.86
CA LEU A 88 -5.28 10.70 2.60
C LEU A 88 -5.26 10.99 4.09
N GLU A 89 -5.03 12.23 4.48
CA GLU A 89 -4.94 12.60 5.90
C GLU A 89 -6.22 12.29 6.67
N SER A 90 -7.38 12.57 6.09
CA SER A 90 -8.69 12.28 6.71
C SER A 90 -8.96 10.78 6.85
N LEU A 91 -8.31 9.95 6.02
CA LEU A 91 -8.37 8.49 6.08
C LEU A 91 -7.31 7.89 7.03
N GLY A 92 -6.49 8.71 7.67
CA GLY A 92 -5.38 8.23 8.51
C GLY A 92 -4.20 7.67 7.71
N LEU A 93 -4.08 8.08 6.46
CA LEU A 93 -3.03 7.68 5.53
C LEU A 93 -2.01 8.81 5.35
N GLU A 94 -0.74 8.46 5.15
CA GLU A 94 0.36 9.39 4.90
C GLU A 94 1.01 9.05 3.56
N LEU A 95 1.09 10.03 2.64
CA LEU A 95 1.86 9.88 1.42
C LEU A 95 3.35 9.91 1.73
N ARG A 96 4.07 8.86 1.34
CA ARG A 96 5.54 8.79 1.49
C ARG A 96 6.26 9.34 0.27
N GLN A 97 5.91 8.87 -0.91
CA GLN A 97 6.49 9.33 -2.18
C GLN A 97 5.65 8.89 -3.38
N GLN A 98 5.94 9.44 -4.54
CA GLN A 98 5.55 8.92 -5.84
C GLN A 98 6.66 7.99 -6.37
N ILE A 99 6.28 6.83 -6.91
CA ILE A 99 7.15 5.99 -7.72
C ILE A 99 6.75 6.22 -9.18
N VAL A 100 7.73 6.52 -10.04
CA VAL A 100 7.53 6.74 -11.48
C VAL A 100 8.09 5.54 -12.24
N ILE A 101 7.26 4.91 -13.07
CA ILE A 101 7.65 3.77 -13.88
C ILE A 101 7.73 4.22 -15.34
N ASP A 102 8.91 4.16 -15.93
CA ASP A 102 9.11 4.44 -17.35
C ASP A 102 8.73 3.21 -18.18
N LYS A 103 7.65 3.33 -18.96
CA LYS A 103 7.19 2.29 -19.89
C LYS A 103 7.88 2.34 -21.25
N GLY A 104 8.71 3.34 -21.45
CA GLY A 104 9.44 3.59 -22.70
C GLY A 104 8.56 4.05 -23.85
N MET A 105 9.20 4.46 -24.93
CA MET A 105 8.54 5.02 -26.12
C MET A 105 7.64 4.03 -26.88
N ARG A 106 7.73 2.73 -26.61
CA ARG A 106 6.89 1.73 -27.30
C ARG A 106 5.39 1.93 -27.05
N VAL A 107 4.98 2.46 -25.88
CA VAL A 107 3.56 2.75 -25.58
C VAL A 107 2.97 3.84 -26.48
N VAL A 108 3.80 4.63 -27.14
CA VAL A 108 3.41 5.73 -28.03
C VAL A 108 3.56 5.37 -29.50
N SER A 109 4.10 4.18 -29.82
CA SER A 109 4.38 3.77 -31.18
C SER A 109 3.10 3.84 -32.06
N GLY A 110 3.22 4.49 -33.23
CA GLY A 110 2.12 4.73 -34.17
C GLY A 110 1.18 5.90 -33.81
N ARG A 111 1.30 6.51 -32.64
CA ARG A 111 0.54 7.68 -32.22
C ARG A 111 1.36 8.96 -32.17
N ALA A 112 2.69 8.90 -32.39
CA ALA A 112 3.55 10.05 -32.44
C ALA A 112 3.16 10.93 -33.64
N THR A 113 2.42 11.98 -33.39
CA THR A 113 1.92 12.88 -34.41
C THR A 113 2.37 14.31 -34.15
N ARG A 114 2.52 15.10 -35.23
CA ARG A 114 2.75 16.54 -35.15
C ARG A 114 1.59 17.32 -34.49
N ARG A 115 0.51 16.63 -34.07
CA ARG A 115 -0.69 17.23 -33.48
C ARG A 115 -0.72 17.18 -31.94
N TYR A 116 0.30 16.61 -31.28
CA TYR A 116 0.37 16.63 -29.81
C TYR A 116 0.46 18.07 -29.29
N LYS A 117 -0.40 18.35 -28.29
CA LYS A 117 -0.37 19.62 -27.54
C LYS A 117 0.38 19.49 -26.20
N MET A 118 0.91 18.32 -25.88
CA MET A 118 1.69 17.99 -24.69
C MET A 118 2.69 16.88 -25.03
N PHE A 119 3.66 16.65 -24.16
CA PHE A 119 4.57 15.52 -24.29
C PHE A 119 3.81 14.19 -24.21
N PRO A 120 4.20 13.17 -25.01
CA PRO A 120 3.63 11.83 -24.91
C PRO A 120 3.79 11.27 -23.49
N ASN A 121 2.70 10.73 -22.92
CA ASN A 121 2.78 10.09 -21.62
C ASN A 121 3.35 8.66 -21.78
N VAL A 122 4.56 8.46 -21.29
CA VAL A 122 5.28 7.19 -21.30
C VAL A 122 5.47 6.63 -19.90
N THR A 123 4.89 7.27 -18.88
CA THR A 123 5.08 6.89 -17.50
C THR A 123 3.79 6.33 -16.88
N GLU A 124 3.96 5.60 -15.82
CA GLU A 124 2.92 5.21 -14.89
C GLU A 124 3.35 5.64 -13.49
N SER A 125 2.40 6.02 -12.66
CA SER A 125 2.68 6.47 -11.31
C SER A 125 2.10 5.50 -10.29
N VAL A 126 2.82 5.33 -9.18
CA VAL A 126 2.34 4.61 -8.00
C VAL A 126 2.53 5.53 -6.80
N LEU A 127 1.48 5.80 -6.05
CA LEU A 127 1.60 6.42 -4.75
C LEU A 127 2.05 5.39 -3.74
N PHE A 128 3.14 5.66 -3.05
CA PHE A 128 3.59 4.92 -1.88
C PHE A 128 3.02 5.59 -0.63
N ILE A 129 2.09 4.93 0.01
CA ILE A 129 1.28 5.43 1.12
C ILE A 129 1.47 4.49 2.30
N ILE A 130 1.40 4.99 3.52
CA ILE A 130 1.35 4.17 4.73
C ILE A 130 0.12 4.53 5.57
N LYS A 131 -0.37 3.59 6.37
CA LYS A 131 -1.26 3.94 7.48
C LYS A 131 -0.44 4.62 8.57
N ASP A 132 -0.75 5.89 8.82
CA ASP A 132 0.05 6.75 9.70
C ASP A 132 0.13 6.17 11.12
N ASN A 133 1.30 5.66 11.45
CA ASN A 133 1.55 5.07 12.75
C ASN A 133 1.73 6.12 13.87
N LYS A 134 2.11 7.35 13.56
CA LYS A 134 2.27 8.43 14.54
C LYS A 134 0.91 8.84 15.10
N LYS A 135 -0.12 8.90 14.26
CA LYS A 135 -1.51 9.18 14.70
C LYS A 135 -2.04 8.15 15.70
N PHE A 136 -1.61 6.90 15.60
CA PHE A 136 -1.95 5.85 16.56
C PHE A 136 -1.07 5.92 17.80
N VAL A 137 0.25 5.98 17.64
CA VAL A 137 1.23 5.85 18.73
C VAL A 137 1.15 7.01 19.71
N LYS A 138 0.95 8.22 19.23
CA LYS A 138 0.88 9.42 20.06
C LYS A 138 -0.22 9.37 21.14
N PRO A 139 -1.50 9.15 20.83
CA PRO A 139 -2.54 8.99 21.85
C PRO A 139 -2.31 7.76 22.71
N PHE A 140 -1.88 6.63 22.14
CA PHE A 140 -1.57 5.40 22.88
C PHE A 140 -0.51 5.61 23.95
N LEU A 141 0.62 6.24 23.62
CA LEU A 141 1.69 6.50 24.59
C LEU A 141 1.25 7.49 25.69
N LYS A 142 0.43 8.50 25.34
CA LYS A 142 -0.12 9.45 26.31
C LYS A 142 -1.07 8.77 27.29
N GLU A 143 -1.97 7.95 26.82
CA GLU A 143 -2.87 7.16 27.65
C GLU A 143 -2.09 6.30 28.66
N ARG A 144 -1.03 5.63 28.20
CA ARG A 144 -0.16 4.84 29.10
C ARG A 144 0.58 5.70 30.12
N GLN A 145 1.08 6.87 29.69
CA GLN A 145 1.69 7.84 30.60
C GLN A 145 0.72 8.27 31.72
N GLU A 146 -0.49 8.63 31.36
CA GLU A 146 -1.53 9.08 32.30
C GLU A 146 -1.92 7.97 33.27
N ALA A 147 -2.12 6.75 32.76
CA ALA A 147 -2.48 5.57 33.57
C ALA A 147 -1.44 5.26 34.65
N LEU A 148 -0.16 5.55 34.40
CA LEU A 148 0.95 5.31 35.34
C LEU A 148 1.33 6.56 36.17
N GLY A 149 0.73 7.72 35.90
CA GLY A 149 1.05 8.98 36.58
C GLY A 149 2.49 9.46 36.36
N LEU A 150 3.12 9.06 35.23
CA LEU A 150 4.51 9.41 34.97
C LEU A 150 4.63 10.79 34.31
N THR A 151 5.66 11.54 34.68
CA THR A 151 6.01 12.79 34.00
C THR A 151 6.89 12.55 32.79
N ALA A 152 6.84 13.46 31.80
CA ALA A 152 7.74 13.42 30.65
C ALA A 152 9.23 13.35 31.03
N LYS A 153 9.61 14.01 32.14
CA LYS A 153 10.97 13.98 32.68
C LYS A 153 11.37 12.57 33.12
N GLN A 154 10.54 11.92 33.92
CA GLN A 154 10.78 10.54 34.38
C GLN A 154 10.90 9.55 33.22
N ILE A 155 10.04 9.69 32.19
CA ILE A 155 10.10 8.84 31.01
C ILE A 155 11.42 9.07 30.24
N ASN A 156 11.83 10.33 30.00
CA ASN A 156 13.07 10.61 29.29
C ASN A 156 14.31 10.10 30.10
N GLU A 157 14.29 10.23 31.43
CA GLU A 157 15.34 9.68 32.30
C GLU A 157 15.41 8.15 32.19
N ALA A 158 14.26 7.47 32.22
CA ALA A 158 14.18 6.01 32.09
C ALA A 158 14.61 5.51 30.69
N LEU A 159 14.39 6.31 29.66
CA LEU A 159 14.88 6.01 28.32
C LEU A 159 16.38 6.24 28.14
N GLY A 160 17.04 6.90 29.12
CA GLY A 160 18.47 7.27 29.08
C GLY A 160 18.76 8.36 28.03
N VAL A 161 17.80 9.21 27.71
CA VAL A 161 17.93 10.28 26.71
C VAL A 161 18.04 11.65 27.38
N LYS A 162 18.81 12.56 26.75
CA LYS A 162 18.96 13.93 27.31
C LYS A 162 17.62 14.66 27.25
N SER A 163 17.24 15.29 28.35
CA SER A 163 16.02 16.08 28.51
C SER A 163 16.35 17.58 28.40
N ASN A 164 16.44 18.10 27.18
CA ASN A 164 16.59 19.54 26.95
C ASN A 164 15.21 20.11 26.58
N GLY A 165 14.38 20.43 27.58
CA GLY A 165 13.11 21.14 27.40
C GLY A 165 11.94 20.34 26.85
N GLY A 166 12.03 19.02 26.71
CA GLY A 166 10.97 18.12 26.20
C GLY A 166 11.50 16.74 25.88
N GLY A 167 12.76 16.65 25.46
CA GLY A 167 13.45 15.39 25.14
C GLY A 167 12.73 14.57 24.06
N MET A 168 13.08 13.29 23.97
CA MET A 168 12.48 12.35 22.99
C MET A 168 10.98 12.14 23.22
N TRP A 169 10.50 12.24 24.45
CA TRP A 169 9.08 12.10 24.75
C TRP A 169 8.21 13.10 23.99
N SER A 170 8.65 14.37 23.89
CA SER A 170 7.91 15.40 23.13
C SER A 170 7.94 15.17 21.62
N ILE A 171 8.96 14.47 21.10
CA ILE A 171 9.05 14.10 19.68
C ILE A 171 8.01 13.02 19.35
N TYR A 172 7.78 12.07 20.27
CA TYR A 172 6.81 10.98 20.06
C TYR A 172 5.36 11.37 20.37
N THR A 173 5.15 12.34 21.26
CA THR A 173 3.81 12.66 21.79
C THR A 173 3.40 14.11 21.65
N GLY A 174 4.33 15.01 21.30
CA GLY A 174 4.09 16.44 21.13
C GLY A 174 3.51 16.80 19.78
N ASN A 175 3.13 18.10 19.62
CA ASN A 175 2.81 18.72 18.34
C ASN A 175 4.09 19.37 17.79
N ASN A 176 5.07 18.58 17.47
CA ASN A 176 6.40 19.07 17.10
C ASN A 176 6.60 18.90 15.58
N VAL A 177 7.26 19.89 14.95
CA VAL A 177 7.66 19.78 13.53
C VAL A 177 8.57 18.56 13.28
N CYS A 178 9.24 18.08 14.31
CA CYS A 178 10.13 16.91 14.28
C CYS A 178 9.42 15.62 14.74
N GLU A 179 8.10 15.52 14.61
CA GLU A 179 7.36 14.32 15.01
C GLU A 179 7.92 13.06 14.33
N GLN A 180 8.32 12.08 15.15
CA GLN A 180 8.93 10.84 14.69
C GLN A 180 8.28 9.62 15.36
N PHE A 181 8.33 8.49 14.66
CA PHE A 181 8.02 7.19 15.23
C PHE A 181 9.26 6.66 15.97
N PRO A 182 9.15 6.03 17.16
CA PRO A 182 10.27 5.47 17.89
C PRO A 182 11.05 4.42 17.08
N THR A 183 12.37 4.34 17.31
CA THR A 183 13.15 3.18 16.85
C THR A 183 12.76 1.93 17.62
N LYS A 184 13.07 0.73 17.09
CA LYS A 184 12.79 -0.53 17.80
C LYS A 184 13.34 -0.54 19.21
N GLU A 185 14.62 -0.15 19.39
CA GLU A 185 15.25 -0.09 20.70
C GLU A 185 14.49 0.83 21.68
N LEU A 186 14.06 2.00 21.20
CA LEU A 186 13.31 2.94 22.05
C LEU A 186 11.87 2.48 22.29
N TRP A 187 11.26 1.79 21.35
CA TRP A 187 9.94 1.18 21.55
C TRP A 187 9.98 0.09 22.62
N ASP A 188 10.99 -0.79 22.56
CA ASP A 188 11.18 -1.84 23.55
C ASP A 188 11.44 -1.24 24.95
N LYS A 189 12.22 -0.16 25.07
CA LYS A 189 12.36 0.58 26.34
C LYS A 189 11.05 1.21 26.79
N LEU A 190 10.31 1.83 25.88
CA LEU A 190 8.99 2.42 26.19
C LEU A 190 8.00 1.37 26.67
N SER A 191 7.99 0.18 26.09
CA SER A 191 7.10 -0.92 26.51
C SER A 191 7.32 -1.33 27.96
N HIS A 192 8.57 -1.37 28.39
CA HIS A 192 8.92 -1.64 29.80
C HIS A 192 8.53 -0.47 30.71
N VAL A 193 8.92 0.76 30.36
CA VAL A 193 8.65 1.96 31.16
C VAL A 193 7.17 2.24 31.33
N LEU A 194 6.40 2.04 30.28
CA LEU A 194 4.96 2.33 30.21
C LEU A 194 4.08 1.08 30.41
N SER A 195 4.69 -0.07 30.69
CA SER A 195 4.01 -1.34 31.01
C SER A 195 2.96 -1.73 29.95
N PHE A 196 3.37 -1.81 28.68
CA PHE A 196 2.50 -2.29 27.62
C PHE A 196 3.13 -3.45 26.84
N ASP A 197 2.26 -4.32 26.28
CA ASP A 197 2.63 -5.43 25.40
C ASP A 197 2.10 -5.16 23.99
N CYS A 198 2.89 -4.45 23.20
CA CYS A 198 2.61 -4.21 21.78
C CYS A 198 3.94 -4.37 21.02
N PRO A 199 4.12 -5.49 20.28
CA PRO A 199 5.33 -5.71 19.49
C PRO A 199 5.58 -4.58 18.49
N TYR A 200 6.82 -4.15 18.35
CA TYR A 200 7.22 -3.08 17.43
C TYR A 200 6.74 -3.33 16.01
N GLU A 201 6.84 -4.56 15.55
CA GLU A 201 6.49 -5.00 14.19
C GLU A 201 5.00 -4.84 13.88
N LYS A 202 4.14 -4.75 14.90
CA LYS A 202 2.69 -4.54 14.74
C LYS A 202 2.31 -3.10 14.42
N VAL A 203 3.19 -2.15 14.71
CA VAL A 203 2.93 -0.70 14.57
C VAL A 203 3.98 0.01 13.71
N ALA A 204 5.12 -0.60 13.47
CA ALA A 204 6.17 -0.04 12.61
C ALA A 204 5.87 -0.28 11.13
N GLN A 205 6.35 0.64 10.29
CA GLN A 205 6.37 0.44 8.85
C GLN A 205 7.35 -0.67 8.49
N THR A 206 6.91 -1.64 7.69
CA THR A 206 7.81 -2.58 7.02
C THR A 206 8.33 -1.95 5.75
N PHE A 207 9.66 -1.79 5.66
CA PHE A 207 10.31 -1.39 4.41
C PHE A 207 11.68 -2.07 4.29
N ASN A 208 11.81 -2.94 3.28
CA ASN A 208 13.02 -3.70 2.98
C ASN A 208 13.72 -3.04 1.79
N PRO A 209 14.74 -2.19 1.99
CA PRO A 209 15.40 -1.46 0.91
C PRO A 209 16.07 -2.45 -0.05
N GLN A 210 15.93 -2.17 -1.35
CA GLN A 210 16.55 -2.94 -2.42
C GLN A 210 17.70 -2.12 -3.00
N ILE A 211 18.92 -2.67 -2.97
CA ILE A 211 20.13 -1.96 -3.42
C ILE A 211 19.97 -1.57 -4.89
N GLY A 212 20.24 -0.29 -5.20
CA GLY A 212 20.19 0.25 -6.56
C GLY A 212 18.77 0.56 -7.07
N VAL A 213 17.72 0.36 -6.26
CA VAL A 213 16.35 0.75 -6.61
C VAL A 213 16.06 2.13 -6.05
N THR A 214 15.64 3.03 -6.91
CA THR A 214 15.21 4.42 -6.60
C THR A 214 13.71 4.54 -6.76
N ASP A 215 13.18 5.74 -6.80
CA ASP A 215 11.78 6.07 -7.06
C ASP A 215 11.43 6.18 -8.57
N VAL A 216 12.44 6.09 -9.44
CA VAL A 216 12.26 6.05 -10.90
C VAL A 216 12.72 4.69 -11.43
N TRP A 217 11.79 3.93 -12.04
CA TRP A 217 12.03 2.58 -12.51
C TRP A 217 11.96 2.48 -14.04
N SER A 218 13.12 2.42 -14.67
CA SER A 218 13.29 2.22 -16.12
C SER A 218 13.62 0.78 -16.51
N ASP A 219 13.86 -0.08 -15.53
CA ASP A 219 14.23 -1.50 -15.73
C ASP A 219 13.02 -2.46 -15.75
N ILE A 220 11.81 -1.93 -15.77
CA ILE A 220 10.57 -2.70 -15.85
C ILE A 220 10.11 -2.78 -17.30
N ASN A 221 10.18 -3.97 -17.88
CA ASN A 221 9.72 -4.20 -19.25
C ASN A 221 8.25 -4.64 -19.27
N PHE A 222 7.36 -3.80 -19.78
CA PHE A 222 5.93 -4.08 -19.91
C PHE A 222 5.59 -5.09 -21.04
N TYR A 223 6.56 -5.45 -21.85
CA TYR A 223 6.38 -6.34 -23.01
C TYR A 223 7.13 -7.68 -22.86
N GLU A 224 7.71 -7.94 -21.68
CA GLU A 224 8.47 -9.18 -21.43
C GLU A 224 7.54 -10.38 -21.25
N GLU A 225 6.37 -10.17 -20.64
CA GLU A 225 5.40 -11.22 -20.36
C GLU A 225 4.27 -11.20 -21.40
N LYS A 226 3.72 -12.38 -21.71
CA LYS A 226 2.48 -12.46 -22.51
C LYS A 226 1.31 -11.93 -21.68
N HIS A 227 0.79 -10.79 -22.09
CA HIS A 227 -0.39 -10.21 -21.47
C HIS A 227 -1.65 -10.99 -21.83
N ILE A 228 -2.46 -11.30 -20.83
CA ILE A 228 -3.80 -11.90 -20.95
C ILE A 228 -4.90 -10.90 -20.55
N HIS A 229 -4.47 -9.69 -20.15
CA HIS A 229 -5.32 -8.53 -19.87
C HIS A 229 -4.64 -7.27 -20.45
N PRO A 230 -5.41 -6.31 -21.04
CA PRO A 230 -4.84 -5.11 -21.69
C PRO A 230 -3.96 -4.25 -20.79
N THR A 231 -4.30 -4.16 -19.49
CA THR A 231 -3.60 -3.33 -18.50
C THR A 231 -2.82 -4.16 -17.47
N GLN A 232 -2.52 -5.42 -17.76
CA GLN A 232 -1.78 -6.30 -16.87
C GLN A 232 -0.44 -5.67 -16.46
N LYS A 233 -0.19 -5.57 -15.16
CA LYS A 233 1.10 -5.12 -14.65
C LYS A 233 2.15 -6.23 -14.75
N PRO A 234 3.42 -5.89 -15.06
CA PRO A 234 4.50 -6.87 -15.05
C PRO A 234 4.71 -7.51 -13.68
N LEU A 235 4.92 -8.81 -13.64
CA LEU A 235 5.15 -9.54 -12.39
C LEU A 235 6.39 -9.04 -11.64
N LYS A 236 7.45 -8.68 -12.37
CA LYS A 236 8.68 -8.06 -11.79
C LYS A 236 8.35 -6.82 -10.98
N LEU A 237 7.46 -5.94 -11.50
CA LEU A 237 7.01 -4.73 -10.82
C LEU A 237 6.30 -5.07 -9.50
N ILE A 238 5.29 -5.93 -9.57
CA ILE A 238 4.49 -6.30 -8.40
C ILE A 238 5.34 -7.00 -7.33
N ARG A 239 6.24 -7.92 -7.72
CA ARG A 239 7.16 -8.58 -6.79
C ARG A 239 8.10 -7.59 -6.09
N ARG A 240 8.54 -6.54 -6.79
CA ARG A 240 9.36 -5.47 -6.20
C ARG A 240 8.61 -4.76 -5.08
N LEU A 241 7.35 -4.37 -5.31
CA LEU A 241 6.51 -3.73 -4.30
C LEU A 241 6.25 -4.66 -3.10
N ILE A 242 5.88 -5.92 -3.36
CA ILE A 242 5.62 -6.91 -2.32
C ILE A 242 6.86 -7.10 -1.43
N LYS A 243 8.03 -7.32 -2.02
CA LYS A 243 9.28 -7.53 -1.26
C LYS A 243 9.70 -6.30 -0.47
N ALA A 244 9.48 -5.09 -1.03
CA ALA A 244 9.83 -3.85 -0.35
C ALA A 244 9.00 -3.61 0.91
N SER A 245 7.72 -3.95 0.92
CA SER A 245 6.80 -3.52 1.98
C SER A 245 6.05 -4.65 2.69
N SER A 246 6.59 -5.87 2.59
CA SER A 246 6.09 -7.01 3.37
C SER A 246 7.18 -8.03 3.64
N ASN A 247 6.94 -8.92 4.60
CA ASN A 247 7.77 -10.08 4.93
C ASN A 247 7.09 -11.38 4.51
N GLU A 248 7.84 -12.50 4.50
CA GLU A 248 7.25 -13.83 4.28
C GLU A 248 6.17 -14.11 5.34
N GLY A 249 5.02 -14.62 4.90
CA GLY A 249 3.86 -14.88 5.75
C GLY A 249 2.88 -13.70 5.93
N ASP A 250 3.29 -12.47 5.61
CA ASP A 250 2.42 -11.30 5.66
C ASP A 250 1.23 -11.42 4.69
N ILE A 251 0.15 -10.68 4.97
CA ILE A 251 -1.09 -10.70 4.18
C ILE A 251 -1.13 -9.48 3.23
N VAL A 252 -1.23 -9.77 1.94
CA VAL A 252 -1.35 -8.76 0.87
C VAL A 252 -2.80 -8.71 0.38
N LEU A 253 -3.37 -7.51 0.38
CA LEU A 253 -4.69 -7.22 -0.19
C LEU A 253 -4.55 -6.64 -1.60
N ASP A 254 -5.34 -7.17 -2.54
CA ASP A 254 -5.52 -6.59 -3.86
C ASP A 254 -7.03 -6.38 -4.14
N PRO A 255 -7.53 -5.16 -4.00
CA PRO A 255 -8.95 -4.86 -4.23
C PRO A 255 -9.38 -5.01 -5.69
N PHE A 256 -8.44 -5.06 -6.64
CA PHE A 256 -8.68 -5.05 -8.08
C PHE A 256 -7.80 -6.07 -8.79
N SER A 257 -8.00 -7.35 -8.47
CA SER A 257 -7.09 -8.45 -8.81
C SER A 257 -6.86 -8.65 -10.32
N GLY A 258 -7.80 -8.24 -11.17
CA GLY A 258 -7.71 -8.45 -12.59
C GLY A 258 -7.44 -9.92 -12.90
N VAL A 259 -6.33 -10.19 -13.57
CA VAL A 259 -5.88 -11.55 -13.89
C VAL A 259 -4.90 -12.15 -12.86
N GLY A 260 -4.84 -11.58 -11.65
CA GLY A 260 -4.17 -12.18 -10.49
C GLY A 260 -2.65 -11.99 -10.46
N THR A 261 -2.11 -10.90 -10.98
CA THR A 261 -0.64 -10.69 -10.97
C THR A 261 -0.10 -10.49 -9.55
N THR A 262 -0.82 -9.76 -8.69
CA THR A 262 -0.45 -9.59 -7.29
C THR A 262 -0.43 -10.92 -6.56
N GLN A 263 -1.43 -11.75 -6.78
CA GLN A 263 -1.55 -13.07 -6.12
C GLN A 263 -0.45 -14.03 -6.56
N VAL A 264 -0.12 -14.07 -7.85
CA VAL A 264 1.04 -14.82 -8.35
C VAL A 264 2.32 -14.30 -7.72
N GLY A 265 2.50 -12.99 -7.62
CA GLY A 265 3.62 -12.36 -6.91
C GLY A 265 3.70 -12.79 -5.44
N CYS A 266 2.55 -12.89 -4.75
CA CYS A 266 2.48 -13.36 -3.37
C CYS A 266 2.92 -14.82 -3.24
N VAL A 267 2.41 -15.72 -4.09
CA VAL A 267 2.82 -17.12 -4.11
C VAL A 267 4.34 -17.26 -4.28
N GLN A 268 4.91 -16.57 -5.28
CA GLN A 268 6.37 -16.63 -5.56
C GLN A 268 7.23 -16.03 -4.45
N THR A 269 6.66 -15.19 -3.61
CA THR A 269 7.38 -14.52 -2.53
C THR A 269 6.96 -15.00 -1.14
N LYS A 270 6.15 -16.07 -1.05
CA LYS A 270 5.68 -16.70 0.19
C LYS A 270 4.87 -15.74 1.07
N ARG A 271 4.04 -14.87 0.46
CA ARG A 271 3.07 -14.04 1.15
C ARG A 271 1.68 -14.67 1.03
N ASN A 272 0.85 -14.44 2.04
CA ASN A 272 -0.58 -14.71 1.93
C ASN A 272 -1.27 -13.59 1.17
N PHE A 273 -2.45 -13.86 0.61
CA PHE A 273 -3.19 -12.83 -0.11
C PHE A 273 -4.70 -12.95 0.10
N ILE A 274 -5.38 -11.83 -0.13
CA ILE A 274 -6.82 -11.73 -0.34
C ILE A 274 -7.00 -10.85 -1.58
N GLY A 275 -7.85 -11.26 -2.52
CA GLY A 275 -8.10 -10.50 -3.72
C GLY A 275 -9.59 -10.42 -4.05
N PHE A 276 -9.99 -9.34 -4.74
CA PHE A 276 -11.33 -9.16 -5.26
C PHE A 276 -11.28 -8.87 -6.76
N GLU A 277 -12.19 -9.49 -7.52
CA GLU A 277 -12.35 -9.25 -8.95
C GLU A 277 -13.83 -9.36 -9.33
N LEU A 278 -14.37 -8.27 -9.85
CA LEU A 278 -15.79 -8.20 -10.21
C LEU A 278 -16.08 -8.92 -11.51
N ASN A 279 -15.17 -8.81 -12.49
CA ASN A 279 -15.34 -9.45 -13.80
C ASN A 279 -15.07 -10.95 -13.72
N LYS A 280 -16.11 -11.75 -13.96
CA LYS A 280 -16.04 -13.22 -13.87
C LYS A 280 -14.98 -13.84 -14.77
N GLU A 281 -14.77 -13.32 -15.98
CA GLU A 281 -13.77 -13.85 -16.91
C GLU A 281 -12.35 -13.62 -16.40
N TYR A 282 -12.06 -12.42 -15.85
CA TYR A 282 -10.77 -12.11 -15.27
C TYR A 282 -10.53 -12.90 -13.98
N TYR A 283 -11.54 -13.04 -13.13
CA TYR A 283 -11.51 -13.90 -11.97
C TYR A 283 -11.13 -15.35 -12.33
N ASP A 284 -11.76 -15.96 -13.33
CA ASP A 284 -11.48 -17.33 -13.74
C ASP A 284 -10.05 -17.47 -14.29
N LYS A 285 -9.57 -16.47 -15.05
CA LYS A 285 -8.17 -16.42 -15.51
C LYS A 285 -7.19 -16.31 -14.35
N ALA A 286 -7.50 -15.47 -13.35
CA ALA A 286 -6.67 -15.31 -12.15
C ALA A 286 -6.58 -16.62 -11.36
N CYS A 287 -7.71 -17.27 -11.07
CA CYS A 287 -7.75 -18.56 -10.39
C CYS A 287 -6.92 -19.63 -11.10
N LYS A 288 -7.00 -19.67 -12.43
CA LYS A 288 -6.20 -20.60 -13.23
C LYS A 288 -4.69 -20.32 -13.12
N ARG A 289 -4.29 -19.04 -13.20
CA ARG A 289 -2.88 -18.64 -13.06
C ARG A 289 -2.33 -19.02 -11.70
N ILE A 290 -3.05 -18.71 -10.63
CA ILE A 290 -2.63 -19.04 -9.25
C ILE A 290 -2.49 -20.56 -9.10
N LYS A 291 -3.46 -21.32 -9.58
CA LYS A 291 -3.38 -22.80 -9.54
C LYS A 291 -2.16 -23.35 -10.27
N MET A 292 -1.83 -22.78 -11.42
CA MET A 292 -0.65 -23.15 -12.19
C MET A 292 0.65 -22.80 -11.44
N GLU A 293 0.70 -21.62 -10.80
CA GLU A 293 1.85 -21.19 -10.02
C GLU A 293 2.08 -22.09 -8.80
N LEU A 294 1.01 -22.41 -8.06
CA LEU A 294 1.07 -23.33 -6.90
C LEU A 294 1.47 -24.76 -7.27
N ALA A 295 1.22 -25.18 -8.51
CA ALA A 295 1.59 -26.51 -9.01
C ALA A 295 3.05 -26.58 -9.48
N GLN A 296 3.77 -25.46 -9.62
CA GLN A 296 5.17 -25.46 -9.98
C GLN A 296 6.01 -25.93 -8.77
N PRO A 297 6.92 -26.91 -8.95
CA PRO A 297 7.83 -27.26 -7.86
C PRO A 297 8.67 -26.02 -7.52
N THR A 298 8.71 -25.66 -6.25
CA THR A 298 9.64 -24.66 -5.74
C THR A 298 11.07 -25.17 -5.99
N LEU A 299 11.73 -24.64 -6.99
CA LEU A 299 13.16 -24.82 -7.16
C LEU A 299 13.83 -24.08 -5.98
N PHE A 300 14.33 -24.85 -5.02
CA PHE A 300 15.13 -24.38 -3.88
C PHE A 300 16.48 -23.85 -4.34
#